data_500218c3f56b14790ed1ddae3c088897
#
_entry.id   500218c3f56b14790ed1ddae3c088897
#
_cell.length_a   1.000
_cell.length_b   1.000
_cell.length_c   1.000
_cell.angle_alpha   90.00
_cell.angle_beta   90.00
_cell.angle_gamma   90.00
#
_symmetry.space_group_name_H-M   'P 1'
#
loop_
_entity.id
_entity.type
_entity.pdbx_description
1 polymer ?
#
loop_
_entity_poly.entity_id
_entity_poly.type
_entity_poly.pdbx_seq_one_letter_code
_entity_poly.pdbx_strand_id
1 'polypeptide(L)'
;TAANSQVTESLDQQTATAEILRVISSSPTDLQPVFDAILDGVMRLFHPWSANVCQFDGELIHLVATHGGPSEAGRSIRDRFPTRPMAGLTIGRCILDRAVIEIHDVKTAAGLSAATREMAGVRGWRSALAVPMLRDGEPVGAISISRAEAGAFPAGQVELLQTFAAQAGIAVENAR
;
A
#
# COMPACT_ATOMS: atom_id res chain seq x y z
N THR A 1 -10.10 28.23 7.49
CA THR A 1 -8.74 28.77 7.37
C THR A 1 -7.72 27.65 7.19
N ALA A 2 -6.54 27.94 6.67
CA ALA A 2 -5.47 26.97 6.49
C ALA A 2 -5.08 26.29 7.82
N ALA A 3 -5.06 27.01 8.94
CA ALA A 3 -4.78 26.46 10.27
C ALA A 3 -5.85 25.46 10.71
N ASN A 4 -7.13 25.71 10.46
CA ASN A 4 -8.21 24.78 10.77
C ASN A 4 -8.15 23.51 9.91
N SER A 5 -7.77 23.64 8.64
CA SER A 5 -7.59 22.49 7.74
C SER A 5 -6.44 21.59 8.20
N GLN A 6 -5.31 22.17 8.64
CA GLN A 6 -4.18 21.42 9.19
C GLN A 6 -4.52 20.70 10.49
N VAL A 7 -5.29 21.33 11.38
CA VAL A 7 -5.73 20.70 12.63
C VAL A 7 -6.67 19.54 12.34
N THR A 8 -7.62 19.70 11.42
CA THR A 8 -8.56 18.65 11.02
C THR A 8 -7.81 17.46 10.39
N GLU A 9 -6.89 17.73 9.48
CA GLU A 9 -6.06 16.70 8.84
C GLU A 9 -5.22 15.94 9.87
N SER A 10 -4.61 16.64 10.82
CA SER A 10 -3.83 16.02 11.90
C SER A 10 -4.70 15.15 12.81
N LEU A 11 -5.92 15.58 13.12
CA LEU A 11 -6.88 14.79 13.91
C LEU A 11 -7.33 13.52 13.15
N ASP A 12 -7.60 13.63 11.86
CA ASP A 12 -7.99 12.49 11.03
C ASP A 12 -6.87 11.46 10.96
N GLN A 13 -5.62 11.90 10.82
CA GLN A 13 -4.44 11.03 10.83
C GLN A 13 -4.27 10.34 12.19
N GLN A 14 -4.40 11.07 13.30
CA GLN A 14 -4.31 10.50 14.64
C GLN A 14 -5.43 9.48 14.89
N THR A 15 -6.63 9.78 14.45
CA THR A 15 -7.78 8.88 14.58
C THR A 15 -7.55 7.58 13.80
N ALA A 16 -7.11 7.66 12.55
CA ALA A 16 -6.80 6.49 11.73
C ALA A 16 -5.69 5.63 12.35
N THR A 17 -4.62 6.26 12.85
CA THR A 17 -3.53 5.58 13.54
C THR A 17 -4.01 4.87 14.80
N ALA A 18 -4.84 5.54 15.61
CA ALA A 18 -5.40 4.98 16.84
C ALA A 18 -6.34 3.78 16.54
N GLU A 19 -7.15 3.86 15.49
CA GLU A 19 -8.02 2.76 15.06
C GLU A 19 -7.21 1.53 14.64
N ILE A 20 -6.14 1.71 13.88
CA ILE A 20 -5.26 0.62 13.46
C ILE A 20 -4.62 -0.04 14.69
N LEU A 21 -4.07 0.75 15.61
CA LEU A 21 -3.48 0.25 16.86
C LEU A 21 -4.49 -0.53 17.70
N ARG A 22 -5.73 -0.05 17.80
CA ARG A 22 -6.80 -0.72 18.52
C ARG A 22 -7.11 -2.08 17.90
N VAL A 23 -7.20 -2.17 16.58
CA VAL A 23 -7.45 -3.42 15.86
C VAL A 23 -6.29 -4.40 16.07
N ILE A 24 -5.03 -3.94 15.99
CA ILE A 24 -3.85 -4.75 16.26
C ILE A 24 -3.93 -5.36 17.68
N SER A 25 -4.30 -4.56 18.66
CA SER A 25 -4.39 -5.01 20.07
C SER A 25 -5.53 -5.99 20.32
N SER A 26 -6.62 -5.90 19.57
CA SER A 26 -7.82 -6.73 19.74
C SER A 26 -7.80 -8.03 18.94
N SER A 27 -6.93 -8.16 17.96
CA SER A 27 -6.85 -9.31 17.05
C SER A 27 -5.43 -9.87 16.94
N PRO A 28 -4.86 -10.41 18.02
CA PRO A 28 -3.44 -10.79 18.02
C PRO A 28 -3.11 -11.99 17.13
N THR A 29 -4.08 -12.78 16.71
CA THR A 29 -3.88 -14.00 15.91
C THR A 29 -4.48 -13.93 14.50
N ASP A 30 -5.41 -13.04 14.26
CA ASP A 30 -6.05 -12.83 12.94
C ASP A 30 -5.59 -11.49 12.36
N LEU A 31 -4.84 -11.55 11.28
CA LEU A 31 -4.29 -10.37 10.60
C LEU A 31 -5.28 -9.70 9.65
N GLN A 32 -6.33 -10.37 9.22
CA GLN A 32 -7.25 -9.80 8.25
C GLN A 32 -7.92 -8.51 8.75
N PRO A 33 -8.42 -8.42 10.00
CA PRO A 33 -8.95 -7.16 10.53
C PRO A 33 -7.93 -6.01 10.52
N VAL A 34 -6.65 -6.31 10.76
CA VAL A 34 -5.57 -5.31 10.72
C VAL A 34 -5.38 -4.80 9.29
N PHE A 35 -5.30 -5.69 8.31
CA PHE A 35 -5.14 -5.30 6.91
C PHE A 35 -6.34 -4.51 6.38
N ASP A 36 -7.54 -4.89 6.76
CA ASP A 36 -8.77 -4.18 6.41
C ASP A 36 -8.81 -2.77 7.04
N ALA A 37 -8.41 -2.64 8.30
CA ALA A 37 -8.34 -1.34 8.98
C ALA A 37 -7.29 -0.41 8.33
N ILE A 38 -6.15 -0.94 7.92
CA ILE A 38 -5.11 -0.20 7.20
C ILE A 38 -5.66 0.29 5.85
N LEU A 39 -6.30 -0.59 5.10
CA LEU A 39 -6.90 -0.26 3.81
C LEU A 39 -7.95 0.84 3.95
N ASP A 40 -8.85 0.73 4.92
CA ASP A 40 -9.89 1.72 5.20
C ASP A 40 -9.29 3.08 5.58
N GLY A 41 -8.25 3.08 6.42
CA GLY A 41 -7.53 4.30 6.79
C GLY A 41 -6.86 4.97 5.58
N VAL A 42 -6.22 4.18 4.73
CA VAL A 42 -5.58 4.66 3.50
C VAL A 42 -6.62 5.25 2.54
N MET A 43 -7.73 4.56 2.32
CA MET A 43 -8.80 5.05 1.44
C MET A 43 -9.40 6.36 1.94
N ARG A 44 -9.61 6.47 3.25
CA ARG A 44 -10.19 7.67 3.88
C ARG A 44 -9.26 8.87 3.84
N LEU A 45 -7.96 8.67 4.08
CA LEU A 45 -6.99 9.76 4.22
C LEU A 45 -6.40 10.22 2.90
N PHE A 46 -6.16 9.29 1.97
CA PHE A 46 -5.47 9.60 0.71
C PHE A 46 -6.39 9.72 -0.49
N HIS A 47 -7.62 9.19 -0.40
CA HIS A 47 -8.56 9.11 -1.53
C HIS A 47 -7.90 8.60 -2.82
N PRO A 48 -7.12 7.51 -2.77
CA PRO A 48 -6.41 7.02 -3.93
C PRO A 48 -7.36 6.43 -4.96
N TRP A 49 -6.87 6.27 -6.19
CA TRP A 49 -7.59 5.52 -7.23
C TRP A 49 -7.74 4.06 -6.86
N SER A 50 -6.68 3.47 -6.32
CA SER A 50 -6.70 2.13 -5.76
C SER A 50 -5.67 1.99 -4.65
N ALA A 51 -5.91 1.04 -3.75
CA ALA A 51 -4.98 0.68 -2.69
C ALA A 51 -4.92 -0.84 -2.53
N ASN A 52 -3.74 -1.34 -2.19
CA ASN A 52 -3.50 -2.76 -1.97
C ASN A 52 -2.65 -2.96 -0.73
N VAL A 53 -2.99 -3.95 0.06
CA VAL A 53 -2.16 -4.47 1.15
C VAL A 53 -1.72 -5.88 0.78
N CYS A 54 -0.42 -6.11 0.79
CA CYS A 54 0.17 -7.39 0.46
C CYS A 54 1.00 -7.91 1.62
N GLN A 55 0.92 -9.22 1.89
CA GLN A 55 1.78 -9.94 2.81
C GLN A 55 2.86 -10.69 2.02
N PHE A 56 4.07 -10.76 2.56
CA PHE A 56 5.18 -11.51 1.99
C PHE A 56 5.63 -12.60 2.96
N ASP A 57 5.62 -13.84 2.52
CA ASP A 57 5.96 -14.99 3.36
C ASP A 57 7.45 -15.41 3.28
N GLY A 58 8.25 -14.63 2.55
CA GLY A 58 9.67 -14.91 2.28
C GLY A 58 9.90 -15.50 0.89
N GLU A 59 8.85 -15.96 0.21
CA GLU A 59 8.91 -16.49 -1.15
C GLU A 59 7.87 -15.85 -2.06
N LEU A 60 6.62 -15.76 -1.60
CA LEU A 60 5.48 -15.26 -2.37
C LEU A 60 4.86 -14.03 -1.73
N ILE A 61 4.38 -13.15 -2.59
CA ILE A 61 3.56 -12.00 -2.23
C ILE A 61 2.09 -12.41 -2.36
N HIS A 62 1.32 -12.23 -1.29
CA HIS A 62 -0.11 -12.49 -1.21
C HIS A 62 -0.89 -11.19 -1.12
N LEU A 63 -1.88 -11.01 -1.98
CA LEU A 63 -2.80 -9.87 -1.88
C LEU A 63 -3.83 -10.16 -0.78
N VAL A 64 -3.76 -9.42 0.32
CA VAL A 64 -4.60 -9.65 1.52
C VAL A 64 -5.73 -8.65 1.68
N ALA A 65 -5.60 -7.45 1.11
CA ALA A 65 -6.68 -6.48 1.01
C ALA A 65 -6.50 -5.61 -0.22
N THR A 66 -7.60 -5.26 -0.88
CA THR A 66 -7.57 -4.42 -2.10
C THR A 66 -8.84 -3.59 -2.20
N HIS A 67 -8.72 -2.37 -2.69
CA HIS A 67 -9.83 -1.48 -2.97
C HIS A 67 -9.54 -0.59 -4.17
N GLY A 68 -10.62 -0.21 -4.89
CA GLY A 68 -10.57 0.77 -5.97
C GLY A 68 -10.25 0.20 -7.35
N GLY A 69 -10.36 1.07 -8.32
CA GLY A 69 -10.32 0.74 -9.75
C GLY A 69 -11.63 0.15 -10.27
N PRO A 70 -11.79 0.00 -11.58
CA PRO A 70 -12.97 -0.64 -12.18
C PRO A 70 -13.13 -2.09 -11.68
N SER A 71 -14.38 -2.56 -11.55
CA SER A 71 -14.69 -3.89 -11.01
C SER A 71 -14.01 -5.06 -11.75
N GLU A 72 -13.85 -4.93 -13.07
CA GLU A 72 -13.11 -5.91 -13.87
C GLU A 72 -11.61 -5.90 -13.59
N ALA A 73 -11.05 -4.72 -13.33
CA ALA A 73 -9.64 -4.55 -12.97
C ALA A 73 -9.34 -5.09 -11.56
N GLY A 74 -10.31 -5.06 -10.65
CA GLY A 74 -10.19 -5.68 -9.32
C GLY A 74 -10.04 -7.20 -9.39
N ARG A 75 -10.73 -7.86 -10.31
CA ARG A 75 -10.52 -9.29 -10.58
C ARG A 75 -9.16 -9.55 -11.18
N SER A 76 -8.76 -8.78 -12.17
CA SER A 76 -7.45 -8.90 -12.83
C SER A 76 -6.26 -8.79 -11.88
N ILE A 77 -6.35 -8.00 -10.80
CA ILE A 77 -5.25 -7.93 -9.84
C ILE A 77 -5.19 -9.17 -8.95
N ARG A 78 -6.34 -9.67 -8.50
CA ARG A 78 -6.40 -10.87 -7.66
C ARG A 78 -5.85 -12.11 -8.36
N ASP A 79 -6.09 -12.24 -9.65
CA ASP A 79 -5.61 -13.35 -10.47
C ASP A 79 -4.07 -13.37 -10.64
N ARG A 80 -3.40 -12.26 -10.32
CA ARG A 80 -1.93 -12.16 -10.39
C ARG A 80 -1.23 -12.60 -9.11
N PHE A 81 -1.97 -12.80 -8.04
CA PHE A 81 -1.43 -13.21 -6.74
C PHE A 81 -1.91 -14.63 -6.39
N PRO A 82 -1.10 -15.41 -5.65
CA PRO A 82 0.23 -15.06 -5.16
C PRO A 82 1.28 -15.01 -6.28
N THR A 83 2.32 -14.21 -6.10
CA THR A 83 3.40 -14.08 -7.08
C THR A 83 4.76 -13.91 -6.40
N ARG A 84 5.83 -14.31 -7.09
CA ARG A 84 7.19 -14.03 -6.64
C ARG A 84 7.49 -12.53 -6.79
N PRO A 85 8.34 -11.95 -5.91
CA PRO A 85 8.82 -10.58 -6.10
C PRO A 85 9.56 -10.44 -7.44
N MET A 86 9.16 -9.46 -8.23
CA MET A 86 9.80 -9.13 -9.52
C MET A 86 10.06 -7.63 -9.59
N ALA A 87 11.25 -7.24 -10.04
CA ALA A 87 11.65 -5.83 -10.14
C ALA A 87 10.76 -5.01 -11.07
N GLY A 88 10.14 -5.62 -12.07
CA GLY A 88 9.21 -4.97 -13.00
C GLY A 88 7.81 -4.71 -12.45
N LEU A 89 7.48 -5.25 -11.28
CA LEU A 89 6.24 -5.03 -10.54
C LEU A 89 6.50 -4.08 -9.37
N THR A 90 5.74 -3.00 -9.24
CA THR A 90 5.99 -1.96 -8.22
C THR A 90 6.11 -2.52 -6.79
N ILE A 91 5.15 -3.37 -6.39
CA ILE A 91 5.18 -4.05 -5.08
C ILE A 91 6.37 -5.00 -4.98
N GLY A 92 6.65 -5.77 -6.04
CA GLY A 92 7.77 -6.69 -6.07
C GLY A 92 9.11 -5.99 -5.91
N ARG A 93 9.30 -4.87 -6.59
CA ARG A 93 10.49 -4.02 -6.45
C ARG A 93 10.63 -3.44 -5.05
N CYS A 94 9.53 -2.98 -4.47
CA CYS A 94 9.49 -2.47 -3.10
C CYS A 94 9.98 -3.51 -2.08
N ILE A 95 9.58 -4.77 -2.24
CA ILE A 95 10.00 -5.88 -1.38
C ILE A 95 11.47 -6.23 -1.62
N LEU A 96 11.90 -6.34 -2.89
CA LEU A 96 13.30 -6.66 -3.23
C LEU A 96 14.28 -5.59 -2.78
N ASP A 97 13.94 -4.32 -2.97
CA ASP A 97 14.80 -3.20 -2.63
C ASP A 97 14.68 -2.80 -1.14
N ARG A 98 13.69 -3.31 -0.42
CA ARG A 98 13.38 -2.95 0.97
C ARG A 98 13.23 -1.44 1.15
N ALA A 99 12.68 -0.77 0.16
CA ALA A 99 12.62 0.68 0.07
C ALA A 99 11.30 1.17 -0.52
N VAL A 100 10.97 2.41 -0.24
CA VAL A 100 9.85 3.11 -0.89
C VAL A 100 10.11 3.19 -2.39
N ILE A 101 9.10 2.79 -3.17
CA ILE A 101 9.10 2.91 -4.63
C ILE A 101 8.01 3.89 -5.04
N GLU A 102 8.40 4.91 -5.77
CA GLU A 102 7.50 5.95 -6.26
C GLU A 102 7.56 6.01 -7.78
N ILE A 103 6.40 5.85 -8.41
CA ILE A 103 6.22 5.96 -9.86
C ILE A 103 5.45 7.24 -10.14
N HIS A 104 6.12 8.24 -10.66
CA HIS A 104 5.49 9.53 -10.94
C HIS A 104 4.61 9.48 -12.19
N ASP A 105 5.01 8.72 -13.19
CA ASP A 105 4.23 8.47 -14.41
C ASP A 105 4.59 7.10 -14.99
N VAL A 106 3.63 6.19 -15.00
CA VAL A 106 3.82 4.84 -15.53
C VAL A 106 4.22 4.81 -17.01
N LYS A 107 3.87 5.86 -17.77
CA LYS A 107 4.22 5.94 -19.19
C LYS A 107 5.70 6.20 -19.44
N THR A 108 6.37 6.89 -18.53
CA THR A 108 7.77 7.31 -18.67
C THR A 108 8.72 6.67 -17.66
N ALA A 109 8.21 6.05 -16.61
CA ALA A 109 9.03 5.44 -15.57
C ALA A 109 9.89 4.30 -16.13
N ALA A 110 11.16 4.29 -15.75
CA ALA A 110 12.09 3.22 -16.11
C ALA A 110 11.90 1.97 -15.22
N GLY A 111 12.31 0.82 -15.72
CA GLY A 111 12.36 -0.42 -14.94
C GLY A 111 11.04 -1.12 -14.69
N LEU A 112 9.95 -0.64 -15.29
CA LEU A 112 8.66 -1.33 -15.22
C LEU A 112 8.53 -2.37 -16.35
N SER A 113 7.94 -3.52 -16.03
CA SER A 113 7.62 -4.52 -17.04
C SER A 113 6.52 -4.07 -17.98
N ALA A 114 6.48 -4.62 -19.19
CA ALA A 114 5.39 -4.38 -20.14
C ALA A 114 4.03 -4.79 -19.53
N ALA A 115 3.99 -5.88 -18.77
CA ALA A 115 2.79 -6.33 -18.07
C ALA A 115 2.30 -5.33 -17.02
N THR A 116 3.20 -4.68 -16.29
CA THR A 116 2.84 -3.62 -15.32
C THR A 116 2.27 -2.40 -16.04
N ARG A 117 2.85 -1.98 -17.17
CA ARG A 117 2.33 -0.85 -17.97
C ARG A 117 0.96 -1.16 -18.55
N GLU A 118 0.78 -2.36 -19.08
CA GLU A 118 -0.52 -2.81 -19.61
C GLU A 118 -1.59 -2.84 -18.52
N MET A 119 -1.26 -3.40 -17.36
CA MET A 119 -2.15 -3.41 -16.20
C MET A 119 -2.52 -2.00 -15.75
N ALA A 120 -1.58 -1.07 -15.73
CA ALA A 120 -1.83 0.33 -15.40
C ALA A 120 -2.81 0.96 -16.38
N GLY A 121 -2.67 0.68 -17.68
CA GLY A 121 -3.61 1.14 -18.71
C GLY A 121 -5.02 0.59 -18.52
N VAL A 122 -5.14 -0.71 -18.28
CA VAL A 122 -6.43 -1.38 -18.03
C VAL A 122 -7.09 -0.86 -16.74
N ARG A 123 -6.33 -0.65 -15.69
CA ARG A 123 -6.82 -0.17 -14.40
C ARG A 123 -6.99 1.34 -14.31
N GLY A 124 -6.42 2.09 -15.24
CA GLY A 124 -6.56 3.54 -15.32
C GLY A 124 -5.70 4.34 -14.36
N TRP A 125 -4.59 3.80 -13.84
CA TRP A 125 -3.68 4.57 -12.99
C TRP A 125 -2.44 5.08 -13.74
N ARG A 126 -1.93 6.23 -13.31
CA ARG A 126 -0.75 6.89 -13.88
C ARG A 126 0.43 6.98 -12.92
N SER A 127 0.17 7.14 -11.63
CA SER A 127 1.21 7.20 -10.60
C SER A 127 0.92 6.18 -9.49
N ALA A 128 1.98 5.71 -8.84
CA ALA A 128 1.89 4.73 -7.77
C ALA A 128 2.97 4.96 -6.71
N LEU A 129 2.64 4.60 -5.49
CA LEU A 129 3.54 4.61 -4.34
C LEU A 129 3.44 3.25 -3.65
N ALA A 130 4.55 2.60 -3.40
CA ALA A 130 4.62 1.39 -2.60
C ALA A 130 5.61 1.59 -1.44
N VAL A 131 5.20 1.21 -0.25
CA VAL A 131 6.03 1.23 0.96
C VAL A 131 6.16 -0.17 1.54
N PRO A 132 7.36 -0.59 1.96
CA PRO A 132 7.55 -1.91 2.52
C PRO A 132 7.08 -1.97 3.97
N MET A 133 6.48 -3.08 4.37
CA MET A 133 6.32 -3.47 5.76
C MET A 133 7.58 -4.22 6.17
N LEU A 134 8.41 -3.59 6.99
CA LEU A 134 9.67 -4.17 7.44
C LEU A 134 9.59 -4.59 8.90
N ARG A 135 10.20 -5.73 9.21
CA ARG A 135 10.45 -6.18 10.56
C ARG A 135 11.90 -6.60 10.70
N ASP A 136 12.63 -5.93 11.60
CA ASP A 136 14.08 -6.12 11.77
C ASP A 136 14.88 -6.03 10.44
N GLY A 137 14.44 -5.12 9.56
CA GLY A 137 15.02 -4.91 8.23
C GLY A 137 14.57 -5.90 7.16
N GLU A 138 13.80 -6.92 7.51
CA GLU A 138 13.27 -7.91 6.57
C GLU A 138 11.85 -7.57 6.11
N PRO A 139 11.54 -7.72 4.82
CA PRO A 139 10.20 -7.43 4.31
C PRO A 139 9.20 -8.52 4.72
N VAL A 140 8.08 -8.10 5.29
CA VAL A 140 6.94 -8.97 5.62
C VAL A 140 5.69 -8.62 4.82
N GLY A 141 5.78 -7.62 3.96
CA GLY A 141 4.73 -7.19 3.07
C GLY A 141 4.96 -5.81 2.48
N ALA A 142 3.93 -5.25 1.88
CA ALA A 142 3.95 -3.90 1.33
C ALA A 142 2.53 -3.32 1.27
N ILE A 143 2.44 -2.00 1.33
CA ILE A 143 1.22 -1.24 1.07
C ILE A 143 1.47 -0.42 -0.20
N SER A 144 0.54 -0.43 -1.14
CA SER A 144 0.61 0.39 -2.33
C SER A 144 -0.67 1.18 -2.56
N ILE A 145 -0.51 2.39 -3.07
CA ILE A 145 -1.59 3.23 -3.57
C ILE A 145 -1.30 3.67 -4.99
N SER A 146 -2.35 3.97 -5.74
CA SER A 146 -2.23 4.53 -7.09
C SER A 146 -3.15 5.72 -7.28
N ARG A 147 -2.81 6.56 -8.25
CA ARG A 147 -3.64 7.69 -8.68
C ARG A 147 -3.84 7.66 -10.20
N ALA A 148 -4.97 8.18 -10.65
CA ALA A 148 -5.26 8.32 -12.07
C ALA A 148 -4.38 9.40 -12.75
N GLU A 149 -3.87 10.35 -11.98
CA GLU A 149 -3.01 11.44 -12.43
C GLU A 149 -1.52 11.07 -12.26
N ALA A 150 -0.68 11.59 -13.16
CA ALA A 150 0.76 11.57 -13.00
C ALA A 150 1.21 12.62 -11.98
N GLY A 151 2.36 12.40 -11.38
CA GLY A 151 3.03 13.35 -10.49
C GLY A 151 3.61 12.71 -9.24
N ALA A 152 4.40 13.49 -8.50
CA ALA A 152 4.98 13.09 -7.23
C ALA A 152 3.92 13.01 -6.12
N PHE A 153 4.13 12.13 -5.16
CA PHE A 153 3.33 12.07 -3.94
C PHE A 153 3.82 13.09 -2.92
N PRO A 154 2.94 13.80 -2.21
CA PRO A 154 3.34 14.69 -1.13
C PRO A 154 4.15 13.94 -0.07
N ALA A 155 5.24 14.56 0.45
CA ALA A 155 6.11 13.94 1.43
C ALA A 155 5.35 13.46 2.68
N GLY A 156 4.37 14.22 3.14
CA GLY A 156 3.52 13.85 4.28
C GLY A 156 2.68 12.58 4.03
N GLN A 157 2.24 12.35 2.80
CA GLN A 157 1.54 11.10 2.44
C GLN A 157 2.48 9.90 2.46
N VAL A 158 3.70 10.06 1.95
CA VAL A 158 4.73 9.00 1.98
C VAL A 158 5.05 8.61 3.43
N GLU A 159 5.30 9.59 4.29
CA GLU A 159 5.59 9.36 5.71
C GLU A 159 4.43 8.67 6.45
N LEU A 160 3.19 9.10 6.20
CA LEU A 160 2.01 8.50 6.83
C LEU A 160 1.80 7.05 6.36
N LEU A 161 2.00 6.77 5.10
CA LEU A 161 1.91 5.41 4.58
C LEU A 161 3.01 4.51 5.17
N GLN A 162 4.21 5.05 5.36
CA GLN A 162 5.31 4.36 6.06
C GLN A 162 4.96 4.08 7.54
N THR A 163 4.27 4.99 8.21
CA THR A 163 3.76 4.78 9.58
C THR A 163 2.78 3.61 9.63
N PHE A 164 1.83 3.55 8.71
CA PHE A 164 0.89 2.43 8.62
C PHE A 164 1.60 1.11 8.30
N ALA A 165 2.58 1.13 7.41
CA ALA A 165 3.39 -0.04 7.08
C ALA A 165 4.20 -0.55 8.28
N ALA A 166 4.75 0.34 9.10
CA ALA A 166 5.46 -0.03 10.32
C ALA A 166 4.53 -0.72 11.33
N GLN A 167 3.31 -0.22 11.52
CA GLN A 167 2.30 -0.82 12.40
C GLN A 167 1.86 -2.20 11.89
N ALA A 168 1.65 -2.34 10.59
CA ALA A 168 1.33 -3.61 9.98
C ALA A 168 2.47 -4.64 10.17
N GLY A 169 3.71 -4.22 10.03
CA GLY A 169 4.88 -5.07 10.28
C GLY A 169 4.92 -5.61 11.70
N ILE A 170 4.60 -4.79 12.69
CA ILE A 170 4.49 -5.22 14.11
C ILE A 170 3.37 -6.25 14.26
N ALA A 171 2.21 -6.02 13.66
CA ALA A 171 1.08 -6.94 13.75
C ALA A 171 1.41 -8.31 13.13
N VAL A 172 2.06 -8.33 11.97
CA VAL A 172 2.49 -9.56 11.31
C VAL A 172 3.45 -10.37 12.18
N GLU A 173 4.40 -9.70 12.84
CA GLU A 173 5.35 -10.36 13.74
C GLU A 173 4.64 -10.93 14.97
N ASN A 174 3.72 -10.18 15.57
CA ASN A 174 3.00 -10.62 16.78
C ASN A 174 2.08 -11.82 16.53
N ALA A 175 1.63 -12.02 15.28
CA ALA A 175 0.77 -13.15 14.89
C ALA A 175 1.56 -14.44 14.54
N ARG A 176 2.87 -14.35 14.47
CA ARG A 176 3.75 -15.51 14.27
C ARG A 176 4.03 -16.21 15.60
#